data_305781a4270378ac28d4031866b5e6a0
#
_entry.id   305781a4270378ac28d4031866b5e6a0
#
_cell.length_a   1.000
_cell.length_b   1.000
_cell.length_c   1.000
_cell.angle_alpha   90.00
_cell.angle_beta   90.00
_cell.angle_gamma   90.00
#
_symmetry.space_group_name_H-M   'P 1'
#
loop_
_entity.id
_entity.type
_entity.pdbx_description
1 polymer ?
#
loop_
_entity_poly.entity_id
_entity_poly.type
_entity_poly.pdbx_seq_one_letter_code
_entity_poly.pdbx_strand_id
1 'polypeptide(L)'
;MNYTCIDSFCGAGGLGLGLTQAGYNILLSFDIDPICTDTINANSRYFQHPAEQADIKDMLNGELLRKCGLERGELFLLAGGPPCQGFSVQRRGSDVDVRNELVLKYGQMINELYPYYFVMENVSGLGGKRGKTILEQLIED
;
A
#
# COMPACT_ATOMS: atom_id res chain seq x y z
N MET A 1 1.33 6.70 22.50
CA MET A 1 1.89 6.28 21.19
C MET A 1 1.05 6.90 20.11
N ASN A 2 1.68 7.46 19.09
CA ASN A 2 0.94 7.99 17.94
C ASN A 2 0.90 6.88 16.89
N TYR A 3 -0.27 6.25 16.69
CA TYR A 3 -0.45 5.15 15.74
C TYR A 3 -0.60 5.70 14.32
N THR A 4 0.49 6.29 13.79
CA THR A 4 0.53 6.83 12.43
C THR A 4 0.45 5.73 11.38
N CYS A 5 -0.29 5.98 10.30
CA CYS A 5 -0.46 5.03 9.21
C CYS A 5 -0.37 5.72 7.85
N ILE A 6 0.13 5.00 6.86
CA ILE A 6 0.00 5.34 5.43
C ILE A 6 -0.80 4.21 4.78
N ASP A 7 -1.81 4.58 3.97
CA ASP A 7 -2.66 3.63 3.23
C ASP A 7 -2.34 3.72 1.73
N SER A 8 -1.53 2.79 1.26
CA SER A 8 -1.13 2.68 -0.15
C SER A 8 -2.06 1.75 -0.93
N PHE A 9 -2.26 2.02 -2.21
CA PHE A 9 -3.27 1.32 -3.01
C PHE A 9 -4.64 1.40 -2.35
N CYS A 10 -5.01 2.59 -1.90
CA CYS A 10 -6.10 2.81 -0.97
C CYS A 10 -7.49 2.51 -1.56
N GLY A 11 -7.62 2.42 -2.89
CA GLY A 11 -8.93 2.29 -3.52
C GLY A 11 -9.88 3.39 -3.05
N ALA A 12 -11.15 3.06 -2.87
CA ALA A 12 -12.14 4.00 -2.34
C ALA A 12 -12.05 4.21 -0.80
N GLY A 13 -10.98 3.74 -0.15
CA GLY A 13 -10.68 4.02 1.25
C GLY A 13 -11.23 3.02 2.27
N GLY A 14 -11.64 1.82 1.86
CA GLY A 14 -12.23 0.83 2.78
C GLY A 14 -11.29 0.44 3.92
N LEU A 15 -10.03 0.12 3.61
CA LEU A 15 -9.03 -0.23 4.60
C LEU A 15 -8.70 0.97 5.50
N GLY A 16 -8.44 2.14 4.90
CA GLY A 16 -8.15 3.38 5.64
C GLY A 16 -9.27 3.78 6.58
N LEU A 17 -10.55 3.63 6.16
CA LEU A 17 -11.70 3.88 7.03
C LEU A 17 -11.71 2.94 8.24
N GLY A 18 -11.49 1.64 8.01
CA GLY A 18 -11.42 0.66 9.10
C GLY A 18 -10.29 0.97 10.08
N LEU A 19 -9.11 1.35 9.58
CA LEU A 19 -7.98 1.75 10.41
C LEU A 19 -8.29 3.03 11.20
N THR A 20 -8.93 4.03 10.59
CA THR A 20 -9.37 5.26 11.29
C THR A 20 -10.35 4.92 12.43
N GLN A 21 -11.32 4.04 12.18
CA GLN A 21 -12.25 3.57 13.21
C GLN A 21 -11.57 2.79 14.33
N ALA A 22 -10.46 2.11 14.02
CA ALA A 22 -9.63 1.41 15.00
C ALA A 22 -8.67 2.35 15.77
N GLY A 23 -8.70 3.65 15.49
CA GLY A 23 -7.91 4.66 16.21
C GLY A 23 -6.53 4.96 15.60
N TYR A 24 -6.28 4.52 14.37
CA TYR A 24 -5.07 4.92 13.64
C TYR A 24 -5.20 6.34 13.08
N ASN A 25 -4.09 7.06 13.07
CA ASN A 25 -3.97 8.35 12.42
C ASN A 25 -3.38 8.17 11.02
N ILE A 26 -4.24 8.21 10.01
CA ILE A 26 -3.80 8.11 8.61
C ILE A 26 -3.17 9.45 8.20
N LEU A 27 -1.90 9.42 7.82
CA LEU A 27 -1.16 10.61 7.38
C LEU A 27 -1.43 10.91 5.90
N LEU A 28 -1.51 9.87 5.09
CA LEU A 28 -1.73 9.95 3.65
C LEU A 28 -2.34 8.63 3.13
N SER A 29 -3.28 8.77 2.20
CA SER A 29 -3.72 7.68 1.32
C SER A 29 -3.33 8.00 -0.11
N PHE A 30 -2.98 7.00 -0.93
CA PHE A 30 -2.75 7.22 -2.35
C PHE A 30 -3.14 6.02 -3.20
N ASP A 31 -3.56 6.33 -4.42
CA ASP A 31 -3.90 5.36 -5.45
C ASP A 31 -3.60 5.95 -6.84
N ILE A 32 -3.36 5.10 -7.82
CA ILE A 32 -3.16 5.55 -9.21
C ILE A 32 -4.48 5.99 -9.86
N ASP A 33 -5.61 5.46 -9.40
CA ASP A 33 -6.94 5.78 -9.94
C ASP A 33 -7.49 7.06 -9.28
N PRO A 34 -7.69 8.14 -10.06
CA PRO A 34 -8.24 9.40 -9.54
C PRO A 34 -9.65 9.24 -8.97
N ILE A 35 -10.47 8.32 -9.48
CA ILE A 35 -11.82 8.07 -8.95
C ILE A 35 -11.75 7.61 -7.50
N CYS A 36 -10.75 6.80 -7.16
CA CYS A 36 -10.53 6.32 -5.80
C CYS A 36 -10.18 7.47 -4.85
N THR A 37 -9.21 8.29 -5.21
CA THR A 37 -8.76 9.41 -4.37
C THR A 37 -9.81 10.52 -4.27
N ASP A 38 -10.54 10.81 -5.35
CA ASP A 38 -11.66 11.74 -5.36
C ASP A 38 -12.79 11.27 -4.45
N THR A 39 -13.04 9.95 -4.40
CA THR A 39 -14.05 9.36 -3.50
C THR A 39 -13.68 9.62 -2.04
N ILE A 40 -12.43 9.41 -1.64
CA ILE A 40 -11.94 9.67 -0.29
C ILE A 40 -12.07 11.17 0.03
N ASN A 41 -11.56 12.03 -0.85
CA ASN A 41 -11.56 13.49 -0.65
C ASN A 41 -12.97 14.08 -0.59
N ALA A 42 -13.93 13.54 -1.36
CA ALA A 42 -15.33 13.95 -1.31
C ALA A 42 -16.05 13.55 -0.02
N ASN A 43 -15.49 12.56 0.72
CA ASN A 43 -16.05 12.04 1.96
C ASN A 43 -15.27 12.48 3.21
N SER A 44 -14.79 13.71 3.23
CA SER A 44 -13.94 14.30 4.28
C SER A 44 -14.51 14.22 5.71
N ARG A 45 -15.82 14.01 5.87
CA ARG A 45 -16.43 13.76 7.19
C ARG A 45 -16.03 12.42 7.79
N TYR A 46 -15.60 11.45 6.96
CA TYR A 46 -15.16 10.13 7.37
C TYR A 46 -13.64 9.98 7.30
N PHE A 47 -13.01 10.70 6.37
CA PHE A 47 -11.57 10.67 6.11
C PHE A 47 -10.98 12.03 6.47
N GLN A 48 -10.26 12.09 7.60
CA GLN A 48 -9.62 13.32 8.09
C GLN A 48 -8.18 13.49 7.57
N HIS A 49 -7.85 12.81 6.49
CA HIS A 49 -6.53 12.83 5.86
C HIS A 49 -6.68 13.02 4.34
N PRO A 50 -5.66 13.57 3.67
CA PRO A 50 -5.67 13.71 2.22
C PRO A 50 -5.51 12.37 1.52
N ALA A 51 -6.10 12.24 0.33
CA ALA A 51 -5.81 11.20 -0.63
C ALA A 51 -5.21 11.82 -1.89
N GLU A 52 -4.09 11.27 -2.37
CA GLU A 52 -3.38 11.75 -3.55
C GLU A 52 -3.45 10.74 -4.69
N GLN A 53 -3.71 11.22 -5.90
CA GLN A 53 -3.50 10.41 -7.08
C GLN A 53 -2.00 10.30 -7.35
N ALA A 54 -1.45 9.10 -7.21
CA ALA A 54 -0.04 8.86 -7.47
C ALA A 54 0.26 7.40 -7.83
N ASP A 55 1.24 7.19 -8.69
CA ASP A 55 1.86 5.88 -8.88
C ASP A 55 2.79 5.59 -7.68
N ILE A 56 2.85 4.34 -7.24
CA ILE A 56 3.77 3.93 -6.18
C ILE A 56 5.23 4.30 -6.49
N LYS A 57 5.61 4.31 -7.77
CA LYS A 57 6.96 4.68 -8.21
C LYS A 57 7.32 6.13 -7.86
N ASP A 58 6.33 7.02 -7.89
CA ASP A 58 6.49 8.43 -7.55
C ASP A 58 6.55 8.65 -6.03
N MET A 59 6.16 7.64 -5.24
CA MET A 59 6.14 7.68 -3.78
C MET A 59 7.37 7.04 -3.13
N LEU A 60 8.30 6.51 -3.93
CA LEU A 60 9.57 5.95 -3.49
C LEU A 60 10.67 7.02 -3.39
N ASN A 61 11.89 6.59 -3.09
CA ASN A 61 13.09 7.43 -2.99
C ASN A 61 12.96 8.55 -1.94
N GLY A 62 12.33 8.24 -0.81
CA GLY A 62 12.15 9.16 0.30
C GLY A 62 10.98 10.15 0.14
N GLU A 63 10.25 10.10 -0.96
CA GLU A 63 9.15 11.03 -1.22
C GLU A 63 8.01 10.90 -0.18
N LEU A 64 7.65 9.67 0.24
CA LEU A 64 6.66 9.47 1.30
C LEU A 64 7.12 10.03 2.63
N LEU A 65 8.39 9.83 3.00
CA LEU A 65 8.97 10.41 4.21
C LEU A 65 8.85 11.93 4.18
N ARG A 66 9.24 12.54 3.05
CA ARG A 66 9.16 13.99 2.85
C ARG A 66 7.71 14.51 2.94
N LYS A 67 6.76 13.86 2.25
CA LYS A 67 5.35 14.26 2.24
C LYS A 67 4.68 14.15 3.61
N CYS A 68 5.00 13.11 4.35
CA CYS A 68 4.42 12.87 5.67
C CYS A 68 5.20 13.54 6.81
N GLY A 69 6.33 14.18 6.53
CA GLY A 69 7.17 14.80 7.55
C GLY A 69 7.76 13.78 8.54
N LEU A 70 8.10 12.59 8.05
CA LEU A 70 8.62 11.49 8.84
C LEU A 70 10.11 11.25 8.56
N GLU A 71 10.80 10.76 9.56
CA GLU A 71 12.09 10.11 9.41
C GLU A 71 11.92 8.59 9.24
N ARG A 72 12.94 7.93 8.67
CA ARG A 72 12.95 6.47 8.55
C ARG A 72 12.82 5.80 9.93
N GLY A 73 11.85 4.91 10.07
CA GLY A 73 11.59 4.21 11.33
C GLY A 73 10.54 4.87 12.23
N GLU A 74 9.95 6.00 11.85
CA GLU A 74 8.94 6.69 12.64
C GLU A 74 7.50 6.28 12.33
N LEU A 75 7.26 5.70 11.14
CA LEU A 75 5.93 5.25 10.76
C LEU A 75 5.53 4.03 11.60
N PHE A 76 4.34 4.08 12.22
CA PHE A 76 3.84 2.94 12.98
C PHE A 76 3.33 1.80 12.07
N LEU A 77 2.51 2.11 11.06
CA LEU A 77 1.91 1.12 10.17
C LEU A 77 1.97 1.57 8.71
N LEU A 78 2.49 0.73 7.85
CA LEU A 78 2.25 0.79 6.41
C LEU A 78 1.17 -0.22 6.05
N ALA A 79 0.04 0.25 5.52
CA ALA A 79 -1.04 -0.59 5.01
C ALA A 79 -1.12 -0.49 3.50
N GLY A 80 -1.54 -1.56 2.82
CA GLY A 80 -1.76 -1.52 1.39
C GLY A 80 -2.20 -2.84 0.78
N GLY A 81 -2.88 -2.73 -0.37
CA GLY A 81 -3.33 -3.87 -1.16
C GLY A 81 -2.77 -3.81 -2.59
N PRO A 82 -1.46 -4.06 -2.81
CA PRO A 82 -0.91 -4.06 -4.16
C PRO A 82 -1.65 -5.09 -5.03
N PRO A 83 -2.17 -4.69 -6.22
CA PRO A 83 -2.96 -5.59 -7.05
C PRO A 83 -2.14 -6.76 -7.55
N CYS A 84 -2.61 -7.97 -7.26
CA CYS A 84 -1.94 -9.24 -7.58
C CYS A 84 -2.73 -10.03 -8.63
N GLN A 85 -3.08 -9.41 -9.75
CA GLN A 85 -3.93 -10.02 -10.79
C GLN A 85 -3.25 -11.16 -11.58
N GLY A 86 -1.96 -11.38 -11.44
CA GLY A 86 -1.21 -12.49 -12.06
C GLY A 86 -1.47 -13.87 -11.45
N PHE A 87 -2.05 -13.93 -10.24
CA PHE A 87 -2.33 -15.18 -9.52
C PHE A 87 -3.79 -15.66 -9.64
N SER A 88 -4.65 -14.93 -10.36
CA SER A 88 -6.00 -15.39 -10.68
C SER A 88 -5.92 -16.61 -11.61
N VAL A 89 -6.59 -17.68 -11.23
CA VAL A 89 -6.54 -19.03 -11.85
C VAL A 89 -6.97 -19.07 -13.33
N GLN A 90 -7.46 -17.96 -13.90
CA GLN A 90 -8.13 -17.93 -15.20
C GLN A 90 -7.30 -17.38 -16.37
N ARG A 91 -6.04 -16.96 -16.21
CA ARG A 91 -5.23 -16.48 -17.34
C ARG A 91 -4.00 -17.35 -17.61
N ARG A 92 -4.00 -17.99 -18.78
CA ARG A 92 -2.82 -18.54 -19.45
C ARG A 92 -2.16 -17.41 -20.24
N GLY A 93 -0.96 -16.98 -19.85
CA GLY A 93 -0.18 -16.00 -20.62
C GLY A 93 1.00 -15.44 -19.82
N SER A 94 1.99 -14.94 -20.52
CA SER A 94 3.29 -14.45 -20.05
C SER A 94 3.26 -13.11 -19.28
N ASP A 95 2.12 -12.69 -18.75
CA ASP A 95 1.94 -11.41 -18.04
C ASP A 95 2.41 -11.44 -16.57
N VAL A 96 3.32 -12.36 -16.25
CA VAL A 96 3.82 -12.59 -14.88
C VAL A 96 4.63 -11.41 -14.35
N ASP A 97 5.27 -10.61 -15.22
CA ASP A 97 6.28 -9.65 -14.79
C ASP A 97 5.73 -8.32 -14.22
N VAL A 98 4.78 -7.67 -14.88
CA VAL A 98 4.37 -6.30 -14.52
C VAL A 98 3.63 -6.23 -13.17
N ARG A 99 2.93 -7.28 -12.78
CA ARG A 99 2.07 -7.29 -11.58
C ARG A 99 2.80 -7.72 -10.32
N ASN A 100 3.85 -8.51 -10.50
CA ASN A 100 4.82 -8.83 -9.45
C ASN A 100 5.64 -7.58 -9.08
N GLU A 101 5.85 -6.69 -10.05
CA GLU A 101 6.56 -5.43 -9.83
C GLU A 101 5.91 -4.58 -8.72
N LEU A 102 4.58 -4.52 -8.64
CA LEU A 102 3.90 -3.72 -7.60
C LEU A 102 4.10 -4.29 -6.19
N VAL A 103 4.14 -5.60 -6.03
CA VAL A 103 4.45 -6.24 -4.74
C VAL A 103 5.90 -5.96 -4.35
N LEU A 104 6.85 -6.04 -5.29
CA LEU A 104 8.25 -5.69 -5.05
C LEU A 104 8.43 -4.20 -4.74
N LYS A 105 7.68 -3.31 -5.41
CA LYS A 105 7.66 -1.88 -5.09
C LYS A 105 7.10 -1.61 -3.68
N TYR A 106 6.10 -2.38 -3.26
CA TYR A 106 5.62 -2.31 -1.88
C TYR A 106 6.69 -2.76 -0.88
N GLY A 107 7.45 -3.81 -1.20
CA GLY A 107 8.63 -4.23 -0.41
C GLY A 107 9.70 -3.14 -0.33
N GLN A 108 10.02 -2.50 -1.45
CA GLN A 108 10.92 -1.36 -1.48
C GLN A 108 10.42 -0.22 -0.57
N MET A 109 9.12 0.06 -0.58
CA MET A 109 8.50 1.07 0.29
C MET A 109 8.63 0.68 1.78
N ILE A 110 8.45 -0.60 2.13
CA ILE A 110 8.69 -1.10 3.50
C ILE A 110 10.14 -0.81 3.91
N ASN A 111 11.10 -1.11 3.05
CA ASN A 111 12.51 -0.88 3.32
C ASN A 111 12.85 0.61 3.49
N GLU A 112 12.26 1.49 2.69
CA GLU A 112 12.50 2.93 2.78
C GLU A 112 11.89 3.54 4.05
N LEU A 113 10.64 3.19 4.35
CA LEU A 113 9.91 3.72 5.52
C LEU A 113 10.36 3.08 6.83
N TYR A 114 10.73 1.79 6.78
CA TYR A 114 11.07 0.98 7.95
C TYR A 114 10.03 1.07 9.07
N PRO A 115 8.74 0.76 8.78
CA PRO A 115 7.66 0.92 9.73
C PRO A 115 7.76 -0.11 10.85
N TYR A 116 7.12 0.15 12.02
CA TYR A 116 7.02 -0.85 13.08
C TYR A 116 6.22 -2.08 12.65
N TYR A 117 5.18 -1.86 11.82
CA TYR A 117 4.33 -2.92 11.27
C TYR A 117 3.99 -2.61 9.83
N PHE A 118 3.75 -3.64 9.05
CA PHE A 118 3.09 -3.50 7.75
C PHE A 118 1.97 -4.55 7.58
N VAL A 119 0.97 -4.19 6.83
CA VAL A 119 -0.14 -5.06 6.44
C VAL A 119 -0.29 -5.00 4.93
N MET A 120 -0.14 -6.15 4.29
CA MET A 120 -0.38 -6.30 2.85
C MET A 120 -1.63 -7.14 2.64
N GLU A 121 -2.73 -6.49 2.23
CA GLU A 121 -3.94 -7.18 1.77
C GLU A 121 -3.68 -7.75 0.38
N ASN A 122 -4.07 -9.00 0.17
CA ASN A 122 -3.94 -9.62 -1.14
C ASN A 122 -4.89 -10.82 -1.31
N VAL A 123 -5.01 -11.27 -2.58
CA VAL A 123 -5.81 -12.46 -2.88
C VAL A 123 -5.08 -13.76 -2.46
N SER A 124 -5.83 -14.80 -2.14
CA SER A 124 -5.30 -16.10 -1.68
C SER A 124 -4.27 -16.75 -2.62
N GLY A 125 -4.26 -16.35 -3.91
CA GLY A 125 -3.30 -16.84 -4.90
C GLY A 125 -1.84 -16.46 -4.60
N LEU A 126 -1.58 -15.40 -3.82
CA LEU A 126 -0.23 -15.04 -3.39
C LEU A 126 0.38 -16.09 -2.45
N GLY A 127 -0.42 -16.81 -1.67
CA GLY A 127 0.03 -17.95 -0.85
C GLY A 127 0.29 -19.24 -1.63
N GLY A 128 -0.01 -19.29 -2.93
CA GLY A 128 0.25 -20.43 -3.80
C GLY A 128 1.71 -20.56 -4.22
N LYS A 129 2.07 -21.68 -4.90
CA LYS A 129 3.46 -21.96 -5.30
C LYS A 129 4.17 -20.84 -6.05
N ARG A 130 3.43 -20.07 -6.89
CA ARG A 130 3.98 -18.94 -7.67
C ARG A 130 4.17 -17.68 -6.82
N GLY A 131 3.27 -17.44 -5.88
CA GLY A 131 3.35 -16.27 -5.00
C GLY A 131 4.39 -16.44 -3.89
N LYS A 132 4.70 -17.69 -3.51
CA LYS A 132 5.68 -17.97 -2.47
C LYS A 132 7.07 -17.39 -2.82
N THR A 133 7.50 -17.51 -4.06
CA THR A 133 8.78 -16.94 -4.53
C THR A 133 8.85 -15.42 -4.37
N ILE A 134 7.73 -14.73 -4.59
CA ILE A 134 7.64 -13.26 -4.45
C ILE A 134 7.65 -12.86 -2.98
N LEU A 135 6.93 -13.62 -2.13
CA LEU A 135 6.96 -13.40 -0.69
C LEU A 135 8.34 -13.68 -0.10
N GLU A 136 9.05 -14.70 -0.59
CA GLU A 136 10.44 -14.98 -0.21
C GLU A 136 11.36 -13.82 -0.58
N GLN A 137 11.28 -13.28 -1.80
CA GLN A 137 12.03 -12.10 -2.21
C GLN A 137 11.73 -10.87 -1.34
N LEU A 138 10.45 -10.66 -0.97
CA LEU A 138 10.03 -9.54 -0.13
C LEU A 138 10.55 -9.64 1.32
N ILE A 139 10.87 -10.84 1.80
CA ILE A 139 11.37 -11.10 3.16
C ILE A 139 12.90 -11.07 3.19
N GLU A 140 13.57 -11.38 2.07
CA GLU A 140 15.04 -11.43 1.98
C GLU A 140 15.68 -10.06 1.76
N ASP A 141 14.93 -9.08 1.22
CA ASP A 141 15.34 -7.67 1.04
C ASP A 141 15.09 -6.84 2.33
#